data_f0ca474a92540ec6db4aa052215967ca
#
_entry.id   f0ca474a92540ec6db4aa052215967ca
#
_cell.length_a   1.000
_cell.length_b   1.000
_cell.length_c   1.000
_cell.angle_alpha   90.00
_cell.angle_beta   90.00
_cell.angle_gamma   90.00
#
_symmetry.space_group_name_H-M   'P 1'
#
loop_
_entity.id
_entity.type
_entity.pdbx_description
1 polymer ?
#
loop_
_entity_poly.entity_id
_entity_poly.type
_entity_poly.pdbx_seq_one_letter_code
_entity_poly.pdbx_strand_id
1 'polypeptide(L)'
;MKKTLYIFLLFNYILQAQHVLSGRLQKSISNAEHTDQKFAVRIEMQDKVDAFQLHKKYILTHTPVKERAIETIKKLKNKAKITQESLLQFVKKNAPSSYANLRKYWITNQIYLEGEKDLIYQIGHRNDVAYIDLNIDKISPLKEVNSEYLERTEAIETGLEAINAPALWDLGYTGRGLLVYNYDTGICPEHPAIKNRFLANHFPMNQSWYGYFRDFPNESNGDHGTHTLGTIIG
;
A
#
# COMPACT_ATOMS: atom_id res chain seq x y z
N MET A 1 39.22 -30.53 12.22
CA MET A 1 37.79 -30.53 12.54
C MET A 1 37.19 -29.16 12.88
N LYS A 2 37.82 -28.26 13.67
CA LYS A 2 37.25 -26.94 14.01
C LYS A 2 37.04 -26.00 12.81
N LYS A 3 37.94 -25.96 11.82
CA LYS A 3 37.82 -25.10 10.62
C LYS A 3 36.65 -25.49 9.69
N THR A 4 36.36 -26.78 9.55
CA THR A 4 35.29 -27.30 8.72
C THR A 4 33.91 -26.97 9.33
N LEU A 5 33.80 -26.95 10.65
CA LEU A 5 32.59 -26.60 11.36
C LEU A 5 32.23 -25.11 11.19
N TYR A 6 33.23 -24.21 11.20
CA TYR A 6 33.03 -22.77 10.96
C TYR A 6 32.55 -22.48 9.53
N ILE A 7 33.08 -23.20 8.53
CA ILE A 7 32.65 -23.04 7.13
C ILE A 7 31.21 -23.52 6.97
N PHE A 8 30.81 -24.61 7.62
CA PHE A 8 29.45 -25.14 7.56
C PHE A 8 28.44 -24.22 8.27
N LEU A 9 28.81 -23.60 9.38
CA LEU A 9 27.98 -22.61 10.08
C LEU A 9 27.84 -21.34 9.26
N LEU A 10 28.91 -20.83 8.63
CA LEU A 10 28.84 -19.67 7.73
C LEU A 10 27.97 -19.94 6.49
N PHE A 11 28.07 -21.17 5.92
CA PHE A 11 27.27 -21.55 4.75
C PHE A 11 25.75 -21.62 5.09
N ASN A 12 25.39 -22.14 6.26
CA ASN A 12 24.00 -22.14 6.73
C ASN A 12 23.48 -20.73 7.03
N TYR A 13 24.30 -19.82 7.55
CA TYR A 13 23.95 -18.43 7.76
C TYR A 13 23.66 -17.71 6.42
N ILE A 14 24.46 -17.96 5.40
CA ILE A 14 24.27 -17.38 4.06
C ILE A 14 23.00 -17.94 3.40
N LEU A 15 22.69 -19.24 3.58
CA LEU A 15 21.47 -19.86 3.03
C LEU A 15 20.19 -19.30 3.70
N GLN A 16 20.20 -19.05 5.00
CA GLN A 16 19.02 -18.45 5.68
C GLN A 16 18.73 -17.02 5.20
N ALA A 17 19.76 -16.22 4.94
CA ALA A 17 19.56 -14.86 4.42
C ALA A 17 18.99 -14.84 3.00
N GLN A 18 19.31 -15.85 2.19
CA GLN A 18 18.82 -15.93 0.80
C GLN A 18 17.29 -16.08 0.69
N HIS A 19 16.63 -16.67 1.69
CA HIS A 19 15.15 -16.81 1.69
C HIS A 19 14.40 -15.54 2.10
N VAL A 20 15.06 -14.64 2.81
CA VAL A 20 14.43 -13.40 3.31
C VAL A 20 14.42 -12.29 2.25
N LEU A 21 15.43 -12.25 1.37
CA LEU A 21 15.53 -11.29 0.28
C LEU A 21 14.80 -11.80 -0.97
N SER A 22 13.94 -10.95 -1.57
CA SER A 22 13.31 -11.29 -2.86
C SER A 22 14.33 -11.53 -3.97
N GLY A 23 14.01 -12.41 -4.92
CA GLY A 23 14.90 -12.69 -6.06
C GLY A 23 15.19 -11.43 -6.91
N ARG A 24 14.23 -10.52 -7.04
CA ARG A 24 14.43 -9.24 -7.74
C ARG A 24 15.36 -8.29 -7.00
N LEU A 25 15.32 -8.25 -5.67
CA LEU A 25 16.25 -7.46 -4.86
C LEU A 25 17.65 -8.04 -4.96
N GLN A 26 17.82 -9.36 -4.84
CA GLN A 26 19.10 -10.02 -5.01
C GLN A 26 19.73 -9.76 -6.38
N LYS A 27 18.94 -9.85 -7.46
CA LYS A 27 19.37 -9.52 -8.81
C LYS A 27 19.76 -8.04 -8.93
N SER A 28 19.02 -7.13 -8.32
CA SER A 28 19.33 -5.69 -8.35
C SER A 28 20.65 -5.40 -7.62
N ILE A 29 20.87 -6.03 -6.45
CA ILE A 29 22.10 -5.91 -5.68
C ILE A 29 23.31 -6.51 -6.43
N SER A 30 23.13 -7.66 -7.10
CA SER A 30 24.22 -8.30 -7.86
C SER A 30 24.65 -7.50 -9.09
N ASN A 31 23.76 -6.70 -9.65
CA ASN A 31 24.02 -5.84 -10.81
C ASN A 31 24.48 -4.43 -10.42
N ALA A 32 24.70 -4.17 -9.12
CA ALA A 32 25.16 -2.86 -8.66
C ALA A 32 26.60 -2.59 -9.10
N GLU A 33 26.82 -1.44 -9.73
CA GLU A 33 28.14 -1.01 -10.22
C GLU A 33 28.99 -0.37 -9.10
N HIS A 34 28.35 0.17 -8.07
CA HIS A 34 29.02 0.86 -6.96
C HIS A 34 28.66 0.23 -5.61
N THR A 35 29.60 0.25 -4.69
CA THR A 35 29.46 -0.35 -3.35
C THR A 35 28.55 0.48 -2.43
N ASP A 36 28.48 1.79 -2.64
CA ASP A 36 27.68 2.77 -1.89
C ASP A 36 26.27 3.01 -2.47
N GLN A 37 25.91 2.26 -3.53
CA GLN A 37 24.58 2.33 -4.11
C GLN A 37 23.52 1.95 -3.07
N LYS A 38 22.50 2.81 -2.91
CA LYS A 38 21.35 2.55 -2.05
C LYS A 38 20.19 1.97 -2.85
N PHE A 39 19.52 1.00 -2.25
CA PHE A 39 18.34 0.34 -2.79
C PHE A 39 17.12 0.72 -1.97
N ALA A 40 16.08 1.19 -2.63
CA ALA A 40 14.77 1.42 -2.02
C ALA A 40 14.14 0.06 -1.67
N VAL A 41 14.00 -0.24 -0.39
CA VAL A 41 13.46 -1.52 0.08
C VAL A 41 12.33 -1.34 1.07
N ARG A 42 11.42 -2.30 1.05
CA ARG A 42 10.42 -2.52 2.10
C ARG A 42 10.79 -3.76 2.88
N ILE A 43 10.79 -3.63 4.18
CA ILE A 43 11.15 -4.66 5.14
C ILE A 43 9.91 -5.06 5.89
N GLU A 44 9.55 -6.31 5.82
CA GLU A 44 8.38 -6.89 6.47
C GLU A 44 8.79 -7.54 7.80
N MET A 45 8.12 -7.14 8.89
CA MET A 45 8.41 -7.70 10.20
C MET A 45 7.83 -9.11 10.34
N GLN A 46 8.53 -10.01 11.05
CA GLN A 46 8.13 -11.40 11.26
C GLN A 46 6.85 -11.53 12.10
N ASP A 47 6.78 -10.81 13.21
CA ASP A 47 5.64 -10.88 14.11
C ASP A 47 4.57 -9.84 13.73
N LYS A 48 3.41 -10.32 13.26
CA LYS A 48 2.28 -9.51 12.81
C LYS A 48 1.01 -9.84 13.57
N VAL A 49 0.03 -8.94 13.46
CA VAL A 49 -1.34 -9.27 13.87
C VAL A 49 -1.93 -10.23 12.85
N ASP A 50 -2.43 -11.37 13.31
CA ASP A 50 -3.23 -12.27 12.48
C ASP A 50 -4.61 -11.65 12.25
N ALA A 51 -4.76 -10.97 11.11
CA ALA A 51 -6.00 -10.30 10.75
C ALA A 51 -7.16 -11.28 10.51
N PHE A 52 -6.85 -12.52 10.06
CA PHE A 52 -7.87 -13.54 9.82
C PHE A 52 -8.47 -14.04 11.15
N GLN A 53 -7.63 -14.40 12.12
CA GLN A 53 -8.09 -14.81 13.44
C GLN A 53 -8.83 -13.69 14.17
N LEU A 54 -8.35 -12.45 14.01
CA LEU A 54 -9.01 -11.28 14.58
C LEU A 54 -10.41 -11.07 13.96
N HIS A 55 -10.54 -11.19 12.65
CA HIS A 55 -11.82 -11.11 11.94
C HIS A 55 -12.78 -12.22 12.41
N LYS A 56 -12.30 -13.48 12.46
CA LYS A 56 -13.08 -14.62 12.94
C LYS A 56 -13.60 -14.39 14.36
N LYS A 57 -12.76 -13.87 15.25
CA LYS A 57 -13.17 -13.49 16.61
C LYS A 57 -14.33 -12.50 16.57
N TYR A 58 -14.25 -11.44 15.77
CA TYR A 58 -15.29 -10.41 15.69
C TYR A 58 -16.62 -10.92 15.16
N ILE A 59 -16.60 -11.86 14.23
CA ILE A 59 -17.83 -12.53 13.76
C ILE A 59 -18.47 -13.33 14.91
N LEU A 60 -17.68 -14.17 15.59
CA LEU A 60 -18.18 -15.03 16.68
C LEU A 60 -18.71 -14.23 17.87
N THR A 61 -18.12 -13.07 18.17
CA THR A 61 -18.54 -12.23 19.30
C THR A 61 -19.57 -11.18 18.92
N HIS A 62 -20.05 -11.15 17.66
CA HIS A 62 -20.97 -10.13 17.14
C HIS A 62 -20.52 -8.69 17.44
N THR A 63 -19.18 -8.45 17.45
CA THR A 63 -18.61 -7.13 17.77
C THR A 63 -19.11 -6.10 16.76
N PRO A 64 -19.62 -4.93 17.18
CA PRO A 64 -20.05 -3.86 16.27
C PRO A 64 -18.92 -3.36 15.35
N VAL A 65 -19.24 -2.97 14.11
CA VAL A 65 -18.24 -2.57 13.09
C VAL A 65 -17.32 -1.45 13.58
N LYS A 66 -17.87 -0.42 14.25
CA LYS A 66 -17.09 0.68 14.82
C LYS A 66 -16.06 0.20 15.85
N GLU A 67 -16.44 -0.73 16.70
CA GLU A 67 -15.57 -1.30 17.74
C GLU A 67 -14.49 -2.18 17.10
N ARG A 68 -14.83 -2.99 16.07
CA ARG A 68 -13.85 -3.77 15.29
C ARG A 68 -12.76 -2.87 14.72
N ALA A 69 -13.14 -1.75 14.10
CA ALA A 69 -12.19 -0.81 13.52
C ALA A 69 -11.24 -0.23 14.57
N ILE A 70 -11.78 0.24 15.70
CA ILE A 70 -10.99 0.82 16.78
C ILE A 70 -10.01 -0.21 17.38
N GLU A 71 -10.51 -1.41 17.70
CA GLU A 71 -9.67 -2.47 18.26
C GLU A 71 -8.59 -2.92 17.28
N THR A 72 -8.93 -3.10 16.00
CA THR A 72 -7.97 -3.48 14.96
C THR A 72 -6.85 -2.45 14.81
N ILE A 73 -7.20 -1.17 14.68
CA ILE A 73 -6.21 -0.08 14.58
C ILE A 73 -5.29 -0.06 15.79
N LYS A 74 -5.87 -0.18 17.00
CA LYS A 74 -5.08 -0.21 18.25
C LYS A 74 -4.11 -1.38 18.28
N LYS A 75 -4.56 -2.58 17.91
CA LYS A 75 -3.71 -3.79 17.87
C LYS A 75 -2.59 -3.66 16.84
N LEU A 76 -2.90 -3.20 15.62
CA LEU A 76 -1.90 -3.02 14.56
C LEU A 76 -0.84 -1.99 14.96
N LYS A 77 -1.26 -0.82 15.46
CA LYS A 77 -0.33 0.23 15.91
C LYS A 77 0.56 -0.25 17.06
N ASN A 78 0.00 -0.96 18.04
CA ASN A 78 0.77 -1.48 19.17
C ASN A 78 1.77 -2.56 18.72
N LYS A 79 1.34 -3.49 17.86
CA LYS A 79 2.22 -4.52 17.30
C LYS A 79 3.39 -3.89 16.54
N ALA A 80 3.12 -2.97 15.64
CA ALA A 80 4.16 -2.27 14.87
C ALA A 80 5.12 -1.49 15.78
N LYS A 81 4.61 -0.81 16.82
CA LYS A 81 5.46 -0.10 17.77
C LYS A 81 6.46 -1.02 18.47
N ILE A 82 6.00 -2.21 18.91
CA ILE A 82 6.83 -3.17 19.63
C ILE A 82 7.85 -3.83 18.71
N THR A 83 7.38 -4.35 17.58
CA THR A 83 8.21 -5.20 16.70
C THR A 83 9.19 -4.40 15.84
N GLN A 84 8.88 -3.17 15.46
CA GLN A 84 9.76 -2.33 14.64
C GLN A 84 10.89 -1.68 15.45
N GLU A 85 10.72 -1.50 16.76
CA GLU A 85 11.65 -0.73 17.59
C GLU A 85 13.08 -1.27 17.57
N SER A 86 13.23 -2.59 17.69
CA SER A 86 14.54 -3.26 17.69
C SER A 86 15.30 -3.03 16.38
N LEU A 87 14.61 -3.16 15.23
CA LEU A 87 15.20 -2.90 13.92
C LEU A 87 15.56 -1.42 13.75
N LEU A 88 14.69 -0.51 14.18
CA LEU A 88 14.95 0.93 14.09
C LEU A 88 16.18 1.36 14.90
N GLN A 89 16.34 0.81 16.10
CA GLN A 89 17.51 1.06 16.95
C GLN A 89 18.77 0.47 16.32
N PHE A 90 18.68 -0.74 15.76
CA PHE A 90 19.80 -1.38 15.05
C PHE A 90 20.28 -0.51 13.89
N VAL A 91 19.38 -0.05 13.01
CA VAL A 91 19.73 0.77 11.84
C VAL A 91 20.37 2.09 12.28
N LYS A 92 19.76 2.78 13.23
CA LYS A 92 20.26 4.08 13.71
C LYS A 92 21.62 4.00 14.40
N LYS A 93 21.85 2.92 15.15
CA LYS A 93 23.09 2.75 15.93
C LYS A 93 24.26 2.27 15.07
N ASN A 94 23.99 1.30 14.19
CA ASN A 94 25.08 0.55 13.53
C ASN A 94 25.36 1.02 12.10
N ALA A 95 24.43 1.75 11.48
CA ALA A 95 24.57 2.14 10.08
C ALA A 95 23.98 3.55 9.80
N PRO A 96 24.36 4.61 10.56
CA PRO A 96 23.72 5.92 10.44
C PRO A 96 23.92 6.60 9.08
N SER A 97 25.00 6.28 8.35
CA SER A 97 25.29 6.80 7.01
C SER A 97 24.82 5.91 5.86
N SER A 98 24.57 4.62 6.14
CA SER A 98 24.26 3.61 5.11
C SER A 98 22.79 3.54 4.74
N TYR A 99 21.93 4.42 5.28
CA TYR A 99 20.52 4.48 4.92
C TYR A 99 20.01 5.91 4.73
N ALA A 100 18.88 6.03 4.02
CA ALA A 100 18.11 7.27 3.84
C ALA A 100 16.62 6.98 3.84
N ASN A 101 15.79 8.02 3.87
CA ASN A 101 14.34 7.97 3.63
C ASN A 101 13.55 6.95 4.46
N LEU A 102 13.94 6.73 5.73
CA LEU A 102 13.29 5.76 6.61
C LEU A 102 11.85 6.16 6.93
N ARG A 103 10.89 5.26 6.65
CA ARG A 103 9.46 5.41 6.94
C ARG A 103 8.91 4.16 7.63
N LYS A 104 7.88 4.33 8.46
CA LYS A 104 7.24 3.26 9.23
C LYS A 104 5.79 3.11 8.83
N TYR A 105 5.38 1.89 8.54
CA TYR A 105 4.00 1.55 8.18
C TYR A 105 3.42 0.59 9.21
N TRP A 106 2.44 1.08 9.98
CA TRP A 106 1.84 0.30 11.07
C TRP A 106 0.78 -0.69 10.59
N ILE A 107 0.07 -0.39 9.50
CA ILE A 107 -1.01 -1.25 8.97
C ILE A 107 -0.44 -2.60 8.52
N THR A 108 0.61 -2.55 7.71
CA THR A 108 1.26 -3.73 7.12
C THR A 108 2.39 -4.27 7.99
N ASN A 109 2.72 -3.58 9.08
CA ASN A 109 3.91 -3.82 9.91
C ASN A 109 5.20 -3.91 9.09
N GLN A 110 5.44 -2.86 8.29
CA GLN A 110 6.60 -2.75 7.42
C GLN A 110 7.41 -1.50 7.72
N ILE A 111 8.70 -1.55 7.39
CA ILE A 111 9.61 -0.42 7.37
C ILE A 111 10.11 -0.24 5.94
N TYR A 112 10.07 0.99 5.46
CA TYR A 112 10.72 1.39 4.23
C TYR A 112 12.01 2.13 4.57
N LEU A 113 13.07 1.87 3.80
CA LEU A 113 14.28 2.67 3.79
C LEU A 113 15.03 2.50 2.45
N GLU A 114 15.92 3.44 2.17
CA GLU A 114 16.93 3.29 1.15
C GLU A 114 18.23 2.89 1.83
N GLY A 115 18.73 1.69 1.57
CA GLY A 115 19.88 1.12 2.26
C GLY A 115 20.95 0.60 1.31
N GLU A 116 22.19 0.70 1.76
CA GLU A 116 23.33 0.05 1.09
C GLU A 116 23.22 -1.47 1.22
N LYS A 117 23.82 -2.16 0.29
CA LYS A 117 23.77 -3.63 0.19
C LYS A 117 24.15 -4.34 1.50
N ASP A 118 25.21 -3.90 2.16
CA ASP A 118 25.70 -4.55 3.39
C ASP A 118 24.72 -4.38 4.55
N LEU A 119 24.07 -3.20 4.66
CA LEU A 119 23.00 -2.98 5.63
C LEU A 119 21.80 -3.89 5.34
N ILE A 120 21.40 -4.03 4.07
CA ILE A 120 20.28 -4.88 3.67
C ILE A 120 20.56 -6.35 4.03
N TYR A 121 21.77 -6.84 3.79
CA TYR A 121 22.14 -8.19 4.20
C TYR A 121 22.14 -8.36 5.72
N GLN A 122 22.66 -7.39 6.49
CA GLN A 122 22.61 -7.42 7.95
C GLN A 122 21.17 -7.44 8.48
N ILE A 123 20.26 -6.68 7.87
CA ILE A 123 18.84 -6.71 8.20
C ILE A 123 18.23 -8.07 7.85
N GLY A 124 18.60 -8.67 6.72
CA GLY A 124 18.10 -9.96 6.27
C GLY A 124 18.52 -11.15 7.16
N HIS A 125 19.56 -10.99 7.96
CA HIS A 125 20.00 -12.01 8.93
C HIS A 125 19.26 -11.93 10.28
N ARG A 126 18.37 -10.96 10.46
CA ARG A 126 17.65 -10.77 11.72
C ARG A 126 16.44 -11.70 11.81
N ASN A 127 16.23 -12.28 12.98
CA ASN A 127 15.10 -13.19 13.24
C ASN A 127 13.75 -12.46 13.35
N ASP A 128 13.75 -11.12 13.53
CA ASP A 128 12.56 -10.30 13.60
C ASP A 128 12.10 -9.78 12.23
N VAL A 129 12.79 -10.15 11.15
CA VAL A 129 12.48 -9.79 9.76
C VAL A 129 11.98 -11.02 8.99
N ALA A 130 10.82 -10.90 8.36
CA ALA A 130 10.21 -11.96 7.56
C ALA A 130 10.66 -11.91 6.09
N TYR A 131 10.72 -10.70 5.52
CA TYR A 131 10.94 -10.53 4.08
C TYR A 131 11.43 -9.13 3.74
N ILE A 132 12.31 -9.04 2.74
CA ILE A 132 12.83 -7.78 2.21
C ILE A 132 12.67 -7.78 0.69
N ASP A 133 12.07 -6.73 0.16
CA ASP A 133 11.85 -6.59 -1.26
C ASP A 133 12.11 -5.17 -1.75
N LEU A 134 12.36 -5.01 -3.04
CA LEU A 134 12.43 -3.69 -3.65
C LEU A 134 11.09 -2.96 -3.46
N ASN A 135 11.16 -1.70 -3.07
CA ASN A 135 10.03 -0.82 -3.16
C ASN A 135 9.99 -0.22 -4.57
N ILE A 136 9.05 -0.68 -5.37
CA ILE A 136 8.88 -0.17 -6.74
C ILE A 136 7.89 0.99 -6.64
N ASP A 137 8.38 2.22 -6.68
CA ASP A 137 7.58 3.43 -6.63
C ASP A 137 6.83 3.74 -7.94
N LYS A 138 6.95 2.89 -8.94
CA LYS A 138 6.26 3.09 -10.22
C LYS A 138 4.92 2.37 -10.22
N ILE A 139 3.89 3.03 -9.73
CA ILE A 139 2.53 2.78 -10.20
C ILE A 139 2.50 3.33 -11.63
N SER A 140 2.68 2.47 -12.62
CA SER A 140 2.37 2.84 -13.99
C SER A 140 0.85 2.90 -14.08
N PRO A 141 0.25 4.00 -14.51
CA PRO A 141 -1.15 4.03 -14.86
C PRO A 141 -1.43 2.88 -15.83
N LEU A 142 -2.57 2.22 -15.68
CA LEU A 142 -3.02 1.27 -16.70
C LEU A 142 -2.98 2.01 -18.02
N LYS A 143 -2.35 1.41 -19.05
CA LYS A 143 -2.38 1.98 -20.39
C LYS A 143 -3.84 2.13 -20.77
N GLU A 144 -4.23 3.34 -21.16
CA GLU A 144 -5.52 3.56 -21.78
C GLU A 144 -5.68 2.57 -22.92
N VAL A 145 -6.69 1.73 -22.83
CA VAL A 145 -7.15 0.99 -23.98
C VAL A 145 -7.90 2.03 -24.81
N ASN A 146 -7.38 2.37 -26.00
CA ASN A 146 -8.12 3.19 -26.96
C ASN A 146 -9.43 2.46 -27.25
N SER A 147 -10.46 2.73 -26.46
CA SER A 147 -11.84 2.41 -26.83
C SER A 147 -12.23 3.40 -27.92
N GLU A 148 -12.55 2.92 -29.10
CA GLU A 148 -13.26 3.74 -30.10
C GLU A 148 -14.41 4.44 -29.36
N TYR A 149 -14.49 5.73 -29.55
CA TYR A 149 -15.55 6.57 -28.99
C TYR A 149 -16.88 6.05 -29.55
N LEU A 150 -17.54 5.16 -28.81
CA LEU A 150 -18.91 4.81 -29.10
C LEU A 150 -19.76 6.04 -28.70
N GLU A 151 -20.49 6.61 -29.66
CA GLU A 151 -21.47 7.65 -29.38
C GLU A 151 -22.35 7.19 -28.21
N ARG A 152 -22.39 7.97 -27.14
CA ARG A 152 -23.26 7.70 -25.99
C ARG A 152 -24.70 7.79 -26.46
N THR A 153 -25.34 6.66 -26.57
CA THR A 153 -26.80 6.58 -26.50
C THR A 153 -27.20 6.80 -25.04
N GLU A 154 -28.37 7.39 -24.79
CA GLU A 154 -28.90 7.58 -23.42
C GLU A 154 -29.20 6.26 -22.68
N ALA A 155 -28.62 5.16 -23.12
CA ALA A 155 -28.79 3.84 -22.56
C ALA A 155 -27.88 3.63 -21.34
N ILE A 156 -28.34 2.79 -20.44
CA ILE A 156 -27.56 2.33 -19.28
C ILE A 156 -26.31 1.61 -19.80
N GLU A 157 -25.16 1.88 -19.21
CA GLU A 157 -23.90 1.23 -19.61
C GLU A 157 -24.01 -0.30 -19.44
N THR A 158 -23.47 -1.04 -20.41
CA THR A 158 -23.53 -2.51 -20.48
C THR A 158 -22.98 -3.18 -19.21
N GLY A 159 -21.99 -2.56 -18.57
CA GLY A 159 -21.44 -3.04 -17.30
C GLY A 159 -22.44 -2.97 -16.14
N LEU A 160 -23.23 -1.91 -16.09
CA LEU A 160 -24.27 -1.74 -15.07
C LEU A 160 -25.47 -2.69 -15.30
N GLU A 161 -25.79 -2.94 -16.57
CA GLU A 161 -26.80 -3.95 -16.91
C GLU A 161 -26.33 -5.36 -16.53
N ALA A 162 -25.05 -5.69 -16.82
CA ALA A 162 -24.48 -7.00 -16.53
C ALA A 162 -24.51 -7.35 -15.03
N ILE A 163 -24.34 -6.37 -14.14
CA ILE A 163 -24.45 -6.55 -12.70
C ILE A 163 -25.89 -6.35 -12.18
N ASN A 164 -26.85 -6.11 -13.06
CA ASN A 164 -28.25 -5.87 -12.74
C ASN A 164 -28.48 -4.68 -11.78
N ALA A 165 -27.68 -3.61 -11.91
CA ALA A 165 -27.83 -2.41 -11.10
C ALA A 165 -29.22 -1.75 -11.17
N PRO A 166 -29.90 -1.70 -12.35
CA PRO A 166 -31.24 -1.13 -12.47
C PRO A 166 -32.26 -1.74 -11.50
N ALA A 167 -32.20 -3.06 -11.28
CA ALA A 167 -33.12 -3.72 -10.35
C ALA A 167 -32.97 -3.21 -8.90
N LEU A 168 -31.79 -2.77 -8.48
CA LEU A 168 -31.58 -2.14 -7.17
C LEU A 168 -32.09 -0.69 -7.17
N TRP A 169 -31.92 0.03 -8.27
CA TRP A 169 -32.45 1.40 -8.39
C TRP A 169 -33.97 1.44 -8.34
N ASP A 170 -34.65 0.50 -8.98
CA ASP A 170 -36.11 0.34 -8.95
C ASP A 170 -36.63 0.07 -7.50
N LEU A 171 -35.80 -0.58 -6.68
CA LEU A 171 -36.07 -0.79 -5.26
C LEU A 171 -35.69 0.41 -4.38
N GLY A 172 -35.19 1.51 -4.97
CA GLY A 172 -34.77 2.73 -4.26
C GLY A 172 -33.33 2.74 -3.74
N TYR A 173 -32.54 1.71 -4.01
CA TYR A 173 -31.12 1.63 -3.59
C TYR A 173 -30.24 2.37 -4.60
N THR A 174 -30.15 3.69 -4.49
CA THR A 174 -29.38 4.55 -5.41
C THR A 174 -28.04 5.03 -4.85
N GLY A 175 -27.65 4.60 -3.66
CA GLY A 175 -26.47 5.12 -2.97
C GLY A 175 -26.63 6.54 -2.41
N ARG A 176 -27.81 7.14 -2.52
CA ARG A 176 -28.08 8.50 -2.06
C ARG A 176 -27.76 8.66 -0.56
N GLY A 177 -26.98 9.70 -0.21
CA GLY A 177 -26.56 9.98 1.16
C GLY A 177 -25.35 9.18 1.63
N LEU A 178 -24.77 8.32 0.78
CA LEU A 178 -23.52 7.62 1.08
C LEU A 178 -22.33 8.45 0.63
N LEU A 179 -21.23 8.37 1.42
CA LEU A 179 -19.97 9.00 1.07
C LEU A 179 -19.07 7.98 0.36
N VAL A 180 -18.60 8.35 -0.83
CA VAL A 180 -17.62 7.59 -1.61
C VAL A 180 -16.26 8.24 -1.49
N TYR A 181 -15.24 7.45 -1.18
CA TYR A 181 -13.84 7.86 -1.23
C TYR A 181 -13.17 7.18 -2.43
N ASN A 182 -12.63 7.99 -3.35
CA ASN A 182 -11.83 7.53 -4.48
C ASN A 182 -10.36 7.89 -4.26
N TYR A 183 -9.47 6.91 -4.42
CA TYR A 183 -8.02 7.11 -4.39
C TYR A 183 -7.46 6.79 -5.78
N ASP A 184 -7.10 7.83 -6.52
CA ASP A 184 -6.75 7.70 -7.92
C ASP A 184 -5.75 8.80 -8.36
N THR A 185 -5.58 9.02 -9.66
CA THR A 185 -4.66 9.96 -10.28
C THR A 185 -5.02 11.43 -10.11
N GLY A 186 -6.26 11.71 -9.74
CA GLY A 186 -6.86 13.04 -9.62
C GLY A 186 -8.29 13.05 -10.17
N ILE A 187 -8.97 14.18 -10.08
CA ILE A 187 -10.32 14.36 -10.64
C ILE A 187 -10.48 15.72 -11.26
N CYS A 188 -11.41 15.83 -12.24
CA CYS A 188 -11.98 17.09 -12.70
C CYS A 188 -13.26 17.38 -11.88
N PRO A 189 -13.24 18.27 -10.88
CA PRO A 189 -14.41 18.56 -10.05
C PRO A 189 -15.52 19.25 -10.82
N GLU A 190 -15.20 19.89 -11.94
CA GLU A 190 -16.16 20.59 -12.81
C GLU A 190 -16.87 19.66 -13.80
N HIS A 191 -16.44 18.39 -13.90
CA HIS A 191 -17.08 17.42 -14.78
C HIS A 191 -18.58 17.27 -14.42
N PRO A 192 -19.50 17.29 -15.38
CA PRO A 192 -20.95 17.29 -15.12
C PRO A 192 -21.43 16.16 -14.20
N ALA A 193 -20.88 14.96 -14.33
CA ALA A 193 -21.20 13.81 -13.49
C ALA A 193 -20.73 13.94 -12.03
N ILE A 194 -19.72 14.77 -11.75
CA ILE A 194 -19.08 14.90 -10.44
C ILE A 194 -19.48 16.21 -9.75
N LYS A 195 -19.58 17.30 -10.51
CA LYS A 195 -19.72 18.67 -10.03
C LYS A 195 -20.73 18.83 -8.89
N ASN A 196 -21.95 18.30 -9.03
CA ASN A 196 -23.00 18.45 -8.05
C ASN A 196 -22.88 17.53 -6.83
N ARG A 197 -21.94 16.59 -6.87
CA ARG A 197 -21.73 15.57 -5.84
C ARG A 197 -20.40 15.72 -5.12
N PHE A 198 -19.55 16.65 -5.58
CA PHE A 198 -18.24 16.88 -4.98
C PHE A 198 -18.39 17.48 -3.58
N LEU A 199 -17.81 16.79 -2.59
CA LEU A 199 -17.99 17.13 -1.18
C LEU A 199 -17.48 18.54 -0.83
N ALA A 200 -16.45 19.05 -1.51
CA ALA A 200 -15.91 20.39 -1.26
C ALA A 200 -16.87 21.55 -1.64
N ASN A 201 -17.96 21.24 -2.33
CA ASN A 201 -19.02 22.24 -2.53
C ASN A 201 -19.82 22.51 -1.23
N HIS A 202 -19.70 21.65 -0.22
CA HIS A 202 -20.48 21.71 1.02
C HIS A 202 -19.59 21.76 2.26
N PHE A 203 -18.34 21.33 2.16
CA PHE A 203 -17.38 21.21 3.26
C PHE A 203 -16.02 21.81 2.87
N PRO A 204 -15.17 22.20 3.84
CA PRO A 204 -13.84 22.70 3.56
C PRO A 204 -13.01 21.71 2.73
N MET A 205 -12.17 22.23 1.82
CA MET A 205 -11.35 21.44 0.92
C MET A 205 -10.48 20.39 1.65
N ASN A 206 -9.88 20.76 2.77
CA ASN A 206 -9.06 19.86 3.59
C ASN A 206 -9.82 18.71 4.27
N GLN A 207 -11.15 18.72 4.23
CA GLN A 207 -12.02 17.61 4.66
C GLN A 207 -12.56 16.80 3.48
N SER A 208 -12.39 17.29 2.28
CA SER A 208 -12.99 16.75 1.06
C SER A 208 -11.95 16.23 0.07
N TRP A 209 -10.72 16.70 0.17
CA TRP A 209 -9.62 16.36 -0.72
C TRP A 209 -8.33 16.14 0.06
N TYR A 210 -7.57 15.13 -0.37
CA TYR A 210 -6.20 14.93 0.04
C TYR A 210 -5.34 14.60 -1.18
N GLY A 211 -4.40 15.44 -1.51
CA GLY A 211 -3.44 15.23 -2.59
C GLY A 211 -2.01 15.17 -2.10
N TYR A 212 -1.21 14.26 -2.66
CA TYR A 212 0.21 14.12 -2.32
C TYR A 212 1.04 15.34 -2.76
N PHE A 213 0.60 15.98 -3.85
CA PHE A 213 1.37 17.05 -4.50
C PHE A 213 0.61 18.38 -4.56
N ARG A 214 -0.70 18.39 -4.29
CA ARG A 214 -1.55 19.58 -4.39
C ARG A 214 -2.71 19.53 -3.40
N ASP A 215 -3.07 20.69 -2.87
CA ASP A 215 -4.17 20.86 -1.92
C ASP A 215 -5.55 21.04 -2.58
N PHE A 216 -5.62 20.86 -3.90
CA PHE A 216 -6.84 20.94 -4.69
C PHE A 216 -6.88 19.85 -5.77
N PRO A 217 -8.09 19.39 -6.16
CA PRO A 217 -8.24 18.37 -7.20
C PRO A 217 -7.81 18.87 -8.57
N ASN A 218 -7.19 18.01 -9.34
CA ASN A 218 -6.88 18.22 -10.76
C ASN A 218 -6.57 16.87 -11.44
N GLU A 219 -6.52 16.90 -12.76
CA GLU A 219 -6.21 15.77 -13.64
C GLU A 219 -4.76 15.79 -14.16
N SER A 220 -3.82 16.39 -13.44
CA SER A 220 -2.44 16.53 -13.93
C SER A 220 -1.74 15.19 -14.25
N ASN A 221 -2.26 14.08 -13.73
CA ASN A 221 -1.75 12.73 -13.96
C ASN A 221 -2.69 11.89 -14.88
N GLY A 222 -3.54 12.55 -15.68
CA GLY A 222 -4.53 11.91 -16.54
C GLY A 222 -5.94 11.91 -15.98
N ASP A 223 -6.90 11.52 -16.80
CA ASP A 223 -8.35 11.55 -16.54
C ASP A 223 -8.89 10.28 -15.87
N HIS A 224 -8.03 9.29 -15.60
CA HIS A 224 -8.43 7.99 -15.04
C HIS A 224 -9.27 8.13 -13.78
N GLY A 225 -8.88 8.99 -12.82
CA GLY A 225 -9.63 9.18 -11.59
C GLY A 225 -11.00 9.82 -11.79
N THR A 226 -11.14 10.72 -12.77
CA THR A 226 -12.44 11.27 -13.18
C THR A 226 -13.35 10.19 -13.77
N HIS A 227 -12.81 9.35 -14.63
CA HIS A 227 -13.53 8.24 -15.24
C HIS A 227 -14.01 7.23 -14.18
N THR A 228 -13.10 6.76 -13.31
CA THR A 228 -13.46 5.78 -12.27
C THR A 228 -14.48 6.34 -11.28
N LEU A 229 -14.32 7.58 -10.87
CA LEU A 229 -15.28 8.23 -9.98
C LEU A 229 -16.63 8.41 -10.69
N GLY A 230 -16.64 8.82 -11.96
CA GLY A 230 -17.85 8.93 -12.78
C GLY A 230 -18.62 7.61 -12.89
N THR A 231 -17.91 6.48 -13.03
CA THR A 231 -18.53 5.14 -13.03
C THR A 231 -19.22 4.82 -11.70
N ILE A 232 -18.73 5.33 -10.57
CA ILE A 232 -19.29 5.04 -9.23
C ILE A 232 -20.49 5.95 -8.92
N ILE A 233 -20.41 7.23 -9.28
CA ILE A 233 -21.37 8.26 -8.85
C ILE A 233 -22.07 8.99 -9.99
N GLY A 234 -21.67 8.75 -11.23
CA GLY A 234 -22.15 9.41 -12.44
C GLY A 234 -23.61 9.14 -12.80
#